data_7041ef775d6b1baa7d401900049a4fb8
#
_entry.id   7041ef775d6b1baa7d401900049a4fb8
#
_cell.length_a   1.000
_cell.length_b   1.000
_cell.length_c   1.000
_cell.angle_alpha   90.00
_cell.angle_beta   90.00
_cell.angle_gamma   90.00
#
_symmetry.space_group_name_H-M   'P 1'
#
loop_
_entity.id
_entity.type
_entity.pdbx_description
1 polymer ?
#
loop_
_entity_poly.entity_id
_entity_poly.type
_entity_poly.pdbx_seq_one_letter_code
_entity_poly.pdbx_strand_id
1 'polypeptide(L)'
;MHRAQAKVILDSISPEGIRLTTVQVRFWRPMLPELNTHRAISKNAGSSRARPSKAIIDQVRNDPWGPIHWGKNQAGMQAHDELTGWRKWACQQVWKIGAKSAAAVSWALWRLGAHKQIANRPLETYTYVDDLVTATDWANFFALRLHEDAQHEMYDVAKAIKE
;
A
#
# COMPACT_ATOMS: atom_id res chain seq x y z
N MET A 1 9.00 7.59 -5.30
CA MET A 1 7.83 6.87 -4.70
C MET A 1 8.33 5.60 -4.00
N HIS A 2 7.65 5.19 -2.96
CA HIS A 2 8.06 4.05 -2.15
C HIS A 2 7.69 2.73 -2.80
N ARG A 3 8.55 1.74 -2.62
CA ARG A 3 8.31 0.34 -2.97
C ARG A 3 7.77 -0.43 -1.77
N ALA A 4 7.08 -1.52 -2.03
CA ALA A 4 6.68 -2.46 -1.00
C ALA A 4 7.91 -3.04 -0.30
N GLN A 5 7.76 -3.36 0.98
CA GLN A 5 8.78 -3.96 1.81
C GLN A 5 8.17 -5.15 2.53
N ALA A 6 8.89 -6.25 2.62
CA ALA A 6 8.45 -7.43 3.35
C ALA A 6 9.54 -7.94 4.28
N LYS A 7 9.12 -8.56 5.38
CA LYS A 7 10.01 -9.19 6.34
C LYS A 7 9.33 -10.41 6.92
N VAL A 8 9.97 -11.56 6.85
CA VAL A 8 9.51 -12.78 7.55
C VAL A 8 9.57 -12.53 9.05
N ILE A 9 8.45 -12.74 9.72
CA ILE A 9 8.31 -12.61 11.18
C ILE A 9 8.32 -13.97 11.85
N LEU A 10 7.57 -14.93 11.28
CA LEU A 10 7.49 -16.30 11.79
C LEU A 10 7.53 -17.27 10.61
N ASP A 11 8.20 -18.37 10.79
CA ASP A 11 8.26 -19.47 9.84
C ASP A 11 8.35 -20.78 10.60
N SER A 12 7.48 -21.72 10.28
CA SER A 12 7.41 -23.02 10.95
C SER A 12 6.94 -24.11 10.00
N ILE A 13 7.29 -25.34 10.31
CA ILE A 13 6.88 -26.53 9.57
C ILE A 13 6.24 -27.49 10.56
N SER A 14 5.03 -27.97 10.23
CA SER A 14 4.35 -28.99 11.05
C SER A 14 5.04 -30.36 10.91
N PRO A 15 4.76 -31.32 11.81
CA PRO A 15 5.26 -32.70 11.66
C PRO A 15 4.87 -33.35 10.33
N GLU A 16 3.77 -32.95 9.74
CA GLU A 16 3.26 -33.43 8.43
C GLU A 16 3.93 -32.71 7.23
N GLY A 17 4.89 -31.81 7.48
CA GLY A 17 5.63 -31.09 6.44
C GLY A 17 4.92 -29.85 5.90
N ILE A 18 3.82 -29.38 6.50
CA ILE A 18 3.12 -28.16 6.07
C ILE A 18 3.85 -26.93 6.65
N ARG A 19 4.35 -26.07 5.74
CA ARG A 19 5.02 -24.82 6.14
C ARG A 19 4.00 -23.72 6.35
N LEU A 20 4.09 -23.00 7.47
CA LEU A 20 3.32 -21.81 7.77
C LEU A 20 4.28 -20.62 7.86
N THR A 21 4.09 -19.63 7.01
CA THR A 21 4.92 -18.43 7.00
C THR A 21 4.08 -17.19 7.30
N THR A 22 4.54 -16.36 8.22
CA THR A 22 3.99 -15.02 8.50
C THR A 22 4.98 -13.96 8.06
N VAL A 23 4.53 -13.05 7.23
CA VAL A 23 5.31 -11.95 6.68
C VAL A 23 4.67 -10.63 7.09
N GLN A 24 5.46 -9.71 7.62
CA GLN A 24 5.06 -8.31 7.75
C GLN A 24 5.32 -7.61 6.43
N VAL A 25 4.28 -7.03 5.83
CA VAL A 25 4.38 -6.33 4.55
C VAL A 25 3.98 -4.86 4.74
N ARG A 26 4.81 -3.94 4.24
CA ARG A 26 4.49 -2.51 4.15
C ARG A 26 4.28 -2.14 2.71
N PHE A 27 3.14 -1.58 2.39
CA PHE A 27 2.79 -1.20 1.03
C PHE A 27 1.83 0.00 0.99
N TRP A 28 1.64 0.55 -0.20
CA TRP A 28 0.73 1.66 -0.41
C TRP A 28 -0.72 1.28 -0.03
N ARG A 29 -1.31 2.02 0.91
CA ARG A 29 -2.58 1.66 1.54
C ARG A 29 -3.75 1.42 0.59
N PRO A 30 -3.95 2.17 -0.52
CA PRO A 30 -5.01 1.89 -1.48
C PRO A 30 -5.01 0.48 -2.09
N MET A 31 -3.91 -0.27 -1.99
CA MET A 31 -3.82 -1.67 -2.47
C MET A 31 -4.43 -2.69 -1.50
N LEU A 32 -4.78 -2.27 -0.29
CA LEU A 32 -5.32 -3.17 0.72
C LEU A 32 -6.62 -3.90 0.29
N PRO A 33 -7.60 -3.26 -0.37
CA PRO A 33 -8.78 -3.97 -0.86
C PRO A 33 -8.44 -5.09 -1.85
N GLU A 34 -7.46 -4.88 -2.71
CA GLU A 34 -7.02 -5.88 -3.69
C GLU A 34 -6.30 -7.06 -3.01
N LEU A 35 -5.41 -6.80 -2.05
CA LEU A 35 -4.81 -7.86 -1.24
C LEU A 35 -5.90 -8.67 -0.51
N ASN A 36 -6.96 -8.02 -0.04
CA ASN A 36 -8.05 -8.65 0.69
C ASN A 36 -8.90 -9.60 -0.17
N THR A 37 -8.81 -9.55 -1.50
CA THR A 37 -9.47 -10.52 -2.39
C THR A 37 -8.90 -11.93 -2.25
N HIS A 38 -7.67 -12.08 -1.79
CA HIS A 38 -7.00 -13.38 -1.59
C HIS A 38 -7.44 -14.03 -0.28
N ARG A 39 -8.52 -14.83 -0.35
CA ARG A 39 -9.17 -15.43 0.84
C ARG A 39 -8.35 -16.54 1.50
N ALA A 40 -7.49 -17.23 0.75
CA ALA A 40 -6.62 -18.29 1.29
C ALA A 40 -5.50 -17.75 2.21
N ILE A 41 -5.28 -16.45 2.20
CA ILE A 41 -4.26 -15.78 3.00
C ILE A 41 -4.93 -15.09 4.18
N SER A 42 -4.50 -15.38 5.40
CA SER A 42 -4.87 -14.64 6.60
C SER A 42 -4.16 -13.28 6.64
N LYS A 43 -4.89 -12.23 6.97
CA LYS A 43 -4.38 -10.84 6.95
C LYS A 43 -4.80 -10.09 8.19
N ASN A 44 -3.91 -9.25 8.72
CA ASN A 44 -4.17 -8.38 9.86
C ASN A 44 -3.55 -7.00 9.61
N ALA A 45 -4.29 -6.15 8.91
CA ALA A 45 -3.84 -4.85 8.47
C ALA A 45 -3.94 -3.78 9.57
N GLY A 46 -2.90 -2.96 9.67
CA GLY A 46 -2.85 -1.83 10.57
C GLY A 46 -3.93 -0.78 10.27
N SER A 47 -4.76 -0.47 11.28
CA SER A 47 -5.75 0.60 11.13
C SER A 47 -5.12 1.99 11.18
N SER A 48 -5.57 2.91 10.32
CA SER A 48 -5.20 4.33 10.39
C SER A 48 -5.55 4.96 11.73
N ARG A 49 -6.58 4.44 12.43
CA ARG A 49 -6.99 4.88 13.77
C ARG A 49 -6.01 4.48 14.87
N ALA A 50 -5.14 3.50 14.63
CA ALA A 50 -4.14 3.07 15.61
C ALA A 50 -2.96 4.05 15.71
N ARG A 51 -2.72 4.83 14.65
CA ARG A 51 -1.59 5.78 14.58
C ARG A 51 -1.98 7.16 15.10
N PRO A 52 -1.07 7.90 15.78
CA PRO A 52 -1.29 9.29 16.16
C PRO A 52 -1.47 10.18 14.92
N SER A 53 -2.48 11.08 14.94
CA SER A 53 -2.77 11.96 13.80
C SER A 53 -1.58 12.79 13.37
N LYS A 54 -0.85 13.39 14.34
CA LYS A 54 0.36 14.17 14.02
C LYS A 54 1.40 13.38 13.23
N ALA A 55 1.64 12.13 13.61
CA ALA A 55 2.64 11.29 12.93
C ALA A 55 2.26 10.99 11.47
N ILE A 56 0.97 10.72 11.19
CA ILE A 56 0.52 10.48 9.82
C ILE A 56 0.52 11.79 9.00
N ILE A 57 0.08 12.91 9.60
CA ILE A 57 0.10 14.23 8.96
C ILE A 57 1.53 14.59 8.53
N ASP A 58 2.49 14.45 9.44
CA ASP A 58 3.89 14.76 9.15
C ASP A 58 4.47 13.83 8.08
N GLN A 59 4.16 12.54 8.13
CA GLN A 59 4.56 11.57 7.11
C GLN A 59 4.00 11.93 5.73
N VAL A 60 2.68 12.18 5.61
CA VAL A 60 2.05 12.50 4.32
C VAL A 60 2.52 13.85 3.78
N ARG A 61 2.76 14.83 4.65
CA ARG A 61 3.24 16.15 4.24
C ARG A 61 4.65 16.09 3.64
N ASN A 62 5.54 15.33 4.26
CA ASN A 62 6.97 15.33 3.94
C ASN A 62 7.36 14.20 3.00
N ASP A 63 6.70 13.04 3.11
CA ASP A 63 7.06 11.81 2.41
C ASP A 63 5.81 10.98 2.04
N PRO A 64 4.97 11.51 1.12
CA PRO A 64 3.74 10.83 0.70
C PRO A 64 4.03 9.57 -0.11
N TRP A 65 3.23 8.52 0.14
CA TRP A 65 3.16 7.34 -0.71
C TRP A 65 2.27 7.60 -1.92
N GLY A 66 2.45 6.81 -2.98
CA GLY A 66 1.67 6.93 -4.20
C GLY A 66 2.09 5.92 -5.26
N PRO A 67 1.53 6.04 -6.47
CA PRO A 67 1.81 5.12 -7.56
C PRO A 67 3.31 4.99 -7.85
N ILE A 68 3.76 3.77 -8.10
CA ILE A 68 5.13 3.50 -8.58
C ILE A 68 5.21 3.52 -10.10
N HIS A 69 4.07 3.25 -10.76
CA HIS A 69 3.91 3.32 -12.20
C HIS A 69 2.92 4.44 -12.56
N TRP A 70 3.33 5.34 -13.45
CA TRP A 70 2.54 6.48 -13.91
C TRP A 70 1.99 6.22 -15.31
N GLY A 71 1.00 5.34 -15.38
CA GLY A 71 0.39 4.93 -16.62
C GLY A 71 -0.20 6.08 -17.43
N LYS A 72 -0.12 6.00 -18.77
CA LYS A 72 -0.81 6.91 -19.67
C LYS A 72 -2.32 6.66 -19.59
N ASN A 73 -3.11 7.71 -19.84
CA ASN A 73 -4.55 7.56 -20.02
C ASN A 73 -4.84 6.73 -21.28
N GLN A 74 -5.45 5.57 -21.10
CA GLN A 74 -5.83 4.63 -22.16
C GLN A 74 -7.09 3.87 -21.77
N ALA A 75 -7.76 3.25 -22.75
CA ALA A 75 -8.89 2.38 -22.50
C ALA A 75 -8.45 1.10 -21.79
N GLY A 76 -9.35 0.52 -20.97
CA GLY A 76 -9.09 -0.69 -20.20
C GLY A 76 -8.72 -0.43 -18.74
N MET A 77 -8.56 -1.50 -17.97
CA MET A 77 -8.23 -1.43 -16.53
C MET A 77 -6.72 -1.35 -16.28
N GLN A 78 -5.91 -1.82 -17.21
CA GLN A 78 -4.45 -1.85 -17.11
C GLN A 78 -3.83 -0.77 -18.01
N ALA A 79 -2.89 -0.01 -17.48
CA ALA A 79 -2.10 0.96 -18.22
C ALA A 79 -0.67 0.43 -18.41
N HIS A 80 -0.40 -0.19 -19.55
CA HIS A 80 0.94 -0.75 -19.85
C HIS A 80 1.95 0.34 -20.15
N ASP A 81 1.55 1.38 -20.91
CA ASP A 81 2.42 2.50 -21.25
C ASP A 81 2.58 3.48 -20.09
N GLU A 82 3.81 3.85 -19.78
CA GLU A 82 4.10 4.84 -18.75
C GLU A 82 4.28 6.26 -19.34
N LEU A 83 3.85 7.26 -18.58
CA LEU A 83 4.19 8.65 -18.85
C LEU A 83 5.70 8.86 -18.74
N THR A 84 6.27 9.69 -19.61
CA THR A 84 7.69 10.01 -19.64
C THR A 84 7.94 11.51 -19.56
N GLY A 85 9.19 11.89 -19.29
CA GLY A 85 9.64 13.27 -19.30
C GLY A 85 8.84 14.20 -18.39
N TRP A 86 8.57 15.41 -18.86
CA TRP A 86 7.91 16.46 -18.09
C TRP A 86 6.49 16.09 -17.63
N ARG A 87 5.76 15.27 -18.41
CA ARG A 87 4.38 14.85 -18.06
C ARG A 87 4.38 13.96 -16.80
N LYS A 88 5.29 12.98 -16.72
CA LYS A 88 5.47 12.15 -15.55
C LYS A 88 5.83 13.01 -14.32
N TRP A 89 6.81 13.90 -14.49
CA TRP A 89 7.23 14.84 -13.45
C TRP A 89 6.04 15.70 -12.97
N ALA A 90 5.30 16.30 -13.89
CA ALA A 90 4.16 17.16 -13.55
C ALA A 90 3.08 16.38 -12.76
N CYS A 91 2.71 15.16 -13.19
CA CYS A 91 1.77 14.31 -12.46
C CYS A 91 2.27 14.02 -11.03
N GLN A 92 3.56 13.74 -10.86
CA GLN A 92 4.15 13.53 -9.54
C GLN A 92 4.09 14.80 -8.66
N GLN A 93 4.26 16.00 -9.24
CA GLN A 93 4.12 17.25 -8.48
C GLN A 93 2.67 17.51 -8.07
N VAL A 94 1.70 17.28 -8.99
CA VAL A 94 0.27 17.38 -8.68
C VAL A 94 -0.13 16.40 -7.56
N TRP A 95 0.38 15.17 -7.59
CA TRP A 95 0.18 14.20 -6.52
C TRP A 95 0.69 14.70 -5.16
N LYS A 96 1.91 15.27 -5.13
CA LYS A 96 2.49 15.86 -3.91
C LYS A 96 1.68 17.06 -3.40
N ILE A 97 1.12 17.88 -4.30
CA ILE A 97 0.21 18.97 -3.93
C ILE A 97 -1.05 18.40 -3.27
N GLY A 98 -1.67 17.36 -3.85
CA GLY A 98 -2.80 16.66 -3.25
C GLY A 98 -2.50 16.12 -1.86
N ALA A 99 -1.34 15.51 -1.67
CA ALA A 99 -0.88 15.01 -0.36
C ALA A 99 -0.74 16.13 0.68
N LYS A 100 -0.13 17.26 0.30
CA LYS A 100 0.01 18.43 1.18
C LYS A 100 -1.35 19.03 1.53
N SER A 101 -2.28 19.10 0.58
CA SER A 101 -3.66 19.57 0.82
C SER A 101 -4.40 18.64 1.79
N ALA A 102 -4.31 17.31 1.60
CA ALA A 102 -4.87 16.34 2.51
C ALA A 102 -4.28 16.46 3.93
N ALA A 103 -2.97 16.67 4.03
CA ALA A 103 -2.29 16.91 5.30
C ALA A 103 -2.79 18.20 6.00
N ALA A 104 -3.02 19.28 5.25
CA ALA A 104 -3.57 20.51 5.78
C ALA A 104 -5.00 20.35 6.30
N VAL A 105 -5.87 19.67 5.53
CA VAL A 105 -7.25 19.33 5.96
C VAL A 105 -7.22 18.49 7.23
N SER A 106 -6.43 17.43 7.28
CA SER A 106 -6.31 16.56 8.45
C SER A 106 -5.78 17.29 9.67
N TRP A 107 -4.82 18.19 9.48
CA TRP A 107 -4.29 19.05 10.53
C TRP A 107 -5.38 19.98 11.09
N ALA A 108 -6.17 20.62 10.23
CA ALA A 108 -7.27 21.49 10.65
C ALA A 108 -8.33 20.70 11.44
N LEU A 109 -8.77 19.54 10.95
CA LEU A 109 -9.70 18.65 11.66
C LEU A 109 -9.17 18.27 13.05
N TRP A 110 -7.90 17.86 13.12
CA TRP A 110 -7.27 17.50 14.39
C TRP A 110 -7.17 18.69 15.36
N ARG A 111 -6.84 19.88 14.86
CA ARG A 111 -6.77 21.11 15.69
C ARG A 111 -8.15 21.57 16.18
N LEU A 112 -9.20 21.31 15.42
CA LEU A 112 -10.60 21.57 15.80
C LEU A 112 -11.17 20.52 16.78
N GLY A 113 -10.37 19.53 17.20
CA GLY A 113 -10.76 18.51 18.16
C GLY A 113 -11.41 17.26 17.54
N ALA A 114 -11.39 17.10 16.22
CA ALA A 114 -11.90 15.88 15.60
C ALA A 114 -11.07 14.66 16.02
N HIS A 115 -11.75 13.58 16.39
CA HIS A 115 -11.09 12.34 16.77
C HIS A 115 -10.25 11.78 15.60
N LYS A 116 -9.15 11.11 15.90
CA LYS A 116 -8.23 10.51 14.91
C LYS A 116 -8.92 9.57 13.91
N GLN A 117 -10.05 8.99 14.28
CA GLN A 117 -10.91 8.19 13.40
C GLN A 117 -11.42 8.98 12.19
N ILE A 118 -11.61 10.30 12.34
CA ILE A 118 -12.06 11.21 11.28
C ILE A 118 -10.85 11.95 10.69
N ALA A 119 -10.03 12.56 11.55
CA ALA A 119 -8.91 13.39 11.12
C ALA A 119 -7.88 12.66 10.25
N ASN A 120 -7.70 11.33 10.43
CA ASN A 120 -6.75 10.55 9.64
C ASN A 120 -7.29 10.10 8.26
N ARG A 121 -8.61 10.16 8.02
CA ARG A 121 -9.21 9.65 6.77
C ARG A 121 -8.73 10.36 5.49
N PRO A 122 -8.61 11.69 5.44
CA PRO A 122 -8.10 12.35 4.23
C PRO A 122 -6.69 11.91 3.81
N LEU A 123 -5.91 11.33 4.74
CA LEU A 123 -4.52 10.91 4.52
C LEU A 123 -4.38 9.53 3.90
N GLU A 124 -5.44 8.70 3.91
CA GLU A 124 -5.33 7.26 3.59
C GLU A 124 -4.81 6.99 2.17
N THR A 125 -5.13 7.87 1.21
CA THR A 125 -4.62 7.78 -0.17
C THR A 125 -3.10 7.99 -0.27
N TYR A 126 -2.51 8.72 0.68
CA TYR A 126 -1.11 9.15 0.62
C TYR A 126 -0.21 8.49 1.66
N THR A 127 -0.69 7.43 2.30
CA THR A 127 0.05 6.73 3.35
C THR A 127 0.23 5.24 3.02
N TYR A 128 1.01 4.57 3.83
CA TYR A 128 1.20 3.12 3.78
C TYR A 128 0.30 2.40 4.79
N VAL A 129 0.22 1.10 4.63
CA VAL A 129 -0.27 0.16 5.63
C VAL A 129 0.80 -0.89 5.92
N ASP A 130 0.93 -1.25 7.19
CA ASP A 130 1.62 -2.47 7.61
C ASP A 130 0.56 -3.56 7.78
N ASP A 131 0.78 -4.72 7.17
CA ASP A 131 -0.10 -5.88 7.24
C ASP A 131 0.69 -7.12 7.63
N LEU A 132 0.15 -7.93 8.53
CA LEU A 132 0.67 -9.25 8.84
C LEU A 132 -0.08 -10.26 7.97
N VAL A 133 0.63 -10.86 7.04
CA VAL A 133 0.09 -11.81 6.07
C VAL A 133 0.61 -13.20 6.38
N THR A 134 -0.31 -14.17 6.58
CA THR A 134 0.05 -15.54 6.97
C THR A 134 -0.61 -16.54 6.02
N ALA A 135 0.16 -17.47 5.50
CA ALA A 135 -0.34 -18.53 4.64
C ALA A 135 0.52 -19.81 4.72
N THR A 136 -0.11 -20.92 4.37
CA THR A 136 0.55 -22.21 4.14
C THR A 136 0.80 -22.46 2.65
N ASP A 137 0.00 -21.81 1.77
CA ASP A 137 0.13 -21.89 0.32
C ASP A 137 0.11 -20.49 -0.31
N TRP A 138 1.19 -20.17 -0.99
CA TRP A 138 1.41 -18.92 -1.69
C TRP A 138 1.31 -19.04 -3.21
N ALA A 139 1.18 -20.28 -3.74
CA ALA A 139 1.31 -20.54 -5.17
C ALA A 139 0.30 -19.76 -6.01
N ASN A 140 -0.99 -19.82 -5.63
CA ASN A 140 -2.03 -19.07 -6.33
C ASN A 140 -1.85 -17.54 -6.23
N PHE A 141 -1.43 -17.03 -5.08
CA PHE A 141 -1.16 -15.61 -4.90
C PHE A 141 -0.06 -15.14 -5.86
N PHE A 142 1.06 -15.85 -5.90
CA PHE A 142 2.17 -15.49 -6.78
C PHE A 142 1.82 -15.66 -8.26
N ALA A 143 1.08 -16.71 -8.64
CA ALA A 143 0.63 -16.91 -10.01
C ALA A 143 -0.22 -15.74 -10.52
N LEU A 144 -1.10 -15.20 -9.67
CA LEU A 144 -1.98 -14.09 -10.04
C LEU A 144 -1.29 -12.72 -9.97
N ARG A 145 -0.37 -12.51 -9.03
CA ARG A 145 0.18 -11.18 -8.73
C ARG A 145 1.59 -10.94 -9.26
N LEU A 146 2.32 -11.97 -9.64
CA LEU A 146 3.56 -11.86 -10.41
C LEU A 146 3.32 -12.06 -11.91
N HIS A 147 2.14 -11.65 -12.40
CA HIS A 147 1.75 -11.67 -13.80
C HIS A 147 1.86 -10.26 -14.41
N GLU A 148 2.10 -10.15 -15.70
CA GLU A 148 2.24 -8.86 -16.41
C GLU A 148 0.96 -8.01 -16.37
N ASP A 149 -0.21 -8.64 -16.30
CA ASP A 149 -1.50 -7.95 -16.17
C ASP A 149 -1.85 -7.58 -14.72
N ALA A 150 -1.02 -7.90 -13.74
CA ALA A 150 -1.24 -7.47 -12.37
C ALA A 150 -0.98 -5.96 -12.25
N GLN A 151 -1.79 -5.27 -11.42
CA GLN A 151 -1.51 -3.87 -11.10
C GLN A 151 -0.07 -3.75 -10.55
N HIS A 152 0.68 -2.78 -11.04
CA HIS A 152 2.12 -2.63 -10.76
C HIS A 152 2.43 -2.58 -9.26
N GLU A 153 1.58 -1.94 -8.46
CA GLU A 153 1.74 -1.85 -7.01
C GLU A 153 1.50 -3.20 -6.33
N MET A 154 0.53 -4.00 -6.81
CA MET A 154 0.29 -5.35 -6.30
C MET A 154 1.37 -6.33 -6.73
N TYR A 155 1.89 -6.18 -7.96
CA TYR A 155 3.08 -6.92 -8.40
C TYR A 155 4.28 -6.64 -7.48
N ASP A 156 4.50 -5.38 -7.12
CA ASP A 156 5.58 -4.96 -6.21
C ASP A 156 5.42 -5.58 -4.80
N VAL A 157 4.17 -5.66 -4.28
CA VAL A 157 3.85 -6.36 -3.03
C VAL A 157 4.19 -7.84 -3.12
N ALA A 158 3.73 -8.52 -4.17
CA ALA A 158 3.96 -9.95 -4.36
C ALA A 158 5.45 -10.26 -4.53
N LYS A 159 6.17 -9.41 -5.25
CA LYS A 159 7.62 -9.50 -5.42
C LYS A 159 8.35 -9.38 -4.09
N ALA A 160 8.01 -8.36 -3.28
CA ALA A 160 8.62 -8.16 -1.96
C ALA A 160 8.37 -9.34 -1.00
N ILE A 161 7.18 -10.00 -1.08
CA ILE A 161 6.89 -11.19 -0.26
C ILE A 161 7.70 -12.40 -0.73
N LYS A 162 7.97 -12.53 -2.02
CA LYS A 162 8.67 -13.68 -2.60
C LYS A 162 10.17 -13.64 -2.35
N GLU A 163 10.79 -12.47 -2.31
CA GLU A 163 12.21 -12.21 -2.05
C GLU A 163 12.57 -12.44 -0.57
#